data_65e328a9f4b4a4615724887fef734aff
#
_entry.id   65e328a9f4b4a4615724887fef734aff
#
_cell.length_a   1.000
_cell.length_b   1.000
_cell.length_c   1.000
_cell.angle_alpha   90.00
_cell.angle_beta   90.00
_cell.angle_gamma   90.00
#
_symmetry.space_group_name_H-M   'P 1'
#
loop_
_entity.id
_entity.type
_entity.pdbx_description
1 polymer ?
#
loop_
_entity_poly.entity_id
_entity_poly.type
_entity_poly.pdbx_seq_one_letter_code
_entity_poly.pdbx_strand_id
1 'polypeptide(L)'
;MQPFRVFDDSEMTGIRAYLDGLMADTGEADAYGVNCYQARLAGLWDLATDPRILYLVEDIIGPNIICWASAILSKRPFDPKQVPWHQDAMFWSLSPARTVTVWLAIDDADAENSAMRFIPGTHNQGALAMQKTGENAIFHIETQGGDDLGEPFVNALRAGEMSLHADMLVHGSLANASPRRRCGLTLRCCPPEVRLTDKV
;
A
#
# COMPACT_ATOMS: atom_id res chain seq x y z
N MET A 1 4.84 13.85 -7.77
CA MET A 1 3.64 13.40 -7.03
C MET A 1 3.62 14.16 -5.72
N GLN A 2 2.51 14.77 -5.33
CA GLN A 2 2.41 15.47 -4.05
C GLN A 2 1.54 14.64 -3.12
N PRO A 3 1.88 14.54 -1.82
CA PRO A 3 1.03 13.88 -0.84
C PRO A 3 -0.27 14.67 -0.62
N PHE A 4 -1.34 13.96 -0.29
CA PHE A 4 -2.61 14.55 0.09
C PHE A 4 -2.80 14.44 1.59
N ARG A 5 -2.95 15.57 2.30
CA ARG A 5 -3.30 15.59 3.72
C ARG A 5 -4.79 15.28 3.88
N VAL A 6 -5.12 14.15 4.50
CA VAL A 6 -6.50 13.69 4.69
C VAL A 6 -6.96 13.85 6.13
N PHE A 7 -6.10 13.51 7.08
CA PHE A 7 -6.39 13.59 8.51
C PHE A 7 -5.42 14.52 9.23
N ASP A 8 -5.91 15.26 10.18
CA ASP A 8 -5.07 16.09 11.06
C ASP A 8 -4.44 15.28 12.20
N ASP A 9 -3.58 15.90 13.01
CA ASP A 9 -2.84 15.22 14.07
C ASP A 9 -3.76 14.71 15.20
N SER A 10 -4.89 15.37 15.44
CA SER A 10 -5.88 14.98 16.45
C SER A 10 -6.61 13.72 15.99
N GLU A 11 -7.07 13.69 14.74
CA GLU A 11 -7.72 12.54 14.12
C GLU A 11 -6.74 11.34 14.10
N MET A 12 -5.48 11.58 13.70
CA MET A 12 -4.46 10.53 13.64
C MET A 12 -4.14 9.91 14.99
N THR A 13 -4.32 10.64 16.08
CA THR A 13 -4.18 10.06 17.44
C THR A 13 -5.19 8.93 17.66
N GLY A 14 -6.45 9.15 17.33
CA GLY A 14 -7.52 8.14 17.44
C GLY A 14 -7.34 6.99 16.45
N ILE A 15 -7.04 7.30 15.19
CA ILE A 15 -6.81 6.32 14.13
C ILE A 15 -5.65 5.39 14.50
N ARG A 16 -4.53 5.94 14.96
CA ARG A 16 -3.36 5.16 15.37
C ARG A 16 -3.69 4.23 16.54
N ALA A 17 -4.34 4.76 17.58
CA ALA A 17 -4.72 3.94 18.74
C ALA A 17 -5.65 2.78 18.34
N TYR A 18 -6.61 3.02 17.45
CA TYR A 18 -7.49 1.98 16.94
C TYR A 18 -6.71 0.88 16.17
N LEU A 19 -5.85 1.27 15.23
CA LEU A 19 -5.09 0.30 14.42
C LEU A 19 -4.04 -0.45 15.25
N ASP A 20 -3.42 0.21 16.22
CA ASP A 20 -2.49 -0.43 17.16
C ASP A 20 -3.22 -1.48 18.01
N GLY A 21 -4.44 -1.20 18.46
CA GLY A 21 -5.31 -2.17 19.14
C GLY A 21 -5.61 -3.38 18.28
N LEU A 22 -5.99 -3.19 17.02
CA LEU A 22 -6.25 -4.30 16.08
C LEU A 22 -5.02 -5.19 15.88
N MET A 23 -3.85 -4.60 15.71
CA MET A 23 -2.60 -5.36 15.54
C MET A 23 -2.25 -6.15 16.80
N ALA A 24 -2.50 -5.58 17.99
CA ALA A 24 -2.26 -6.27 19.27
C ALA A 24 -3.22 -7.46 19.45
N ASP A 25 -4.51 -7.28 19.12
CA ASP A 25 -5.53 -8.32 19.27
C ASP A 25 -5.32 -9.52 18.32
N THR A 26 -4.76 -9.28 17.15
CA THR A 26 -4.45 -10.36 16.21
C THR A 26 -3.18 -11.13 16.55
N GLY A 27 -2.43 -10.68 17.56
CA GLY A 27 -1.12 -11.23 17.91
C GLY A 27 -0.04 -10.99 16.86
N GLU A 28 -0.39 -10.26 15.82
CA GLU A 28 0.48 -9.95 14.70
C GLU A 28 1.04 -8.53 14.85
N ALA A 29 1.98 -8.39 15.77
CA ALA A 29 2.80 -7.19 15.85
C ALA A 29 3.64 -7.01 14.56
N ASP A 30 3.58 -7.96 13.64
CA ASP A 30 4.27 -7.95 12.36
C ASP A 30 3.34 -7.59 11.20
N ALA A 31 3.91 -6.87 10.27
CA ALA A 31 3.34 -6.41 9.02
C ALA A 31 2.51 -7.50 8.33
N TYR A 32 1.36 -7.18 7.82
CA TYR A 32 0.52 -7.98 6.91
C TYR A 32 -0.55 -8.90 7.52
N GLY A 33 -0.72 -8.98 8.85
CA GLY A 33 -1.73 -9.83 9.47
C GLY A 33 -3.16 -9.31 9.38
N VAL A 34 -3.35 -8.00 9.53
CA VAL A 34 -4.69 -7.40 9.41
C VAL A 34 -4.97 -7.09 7.94
N ASN A 35 -5.62 -8.04 7.26
CA ASN A 35 -5.85 -8.01 5.83
C ASN A 35 -7.32 -8.31 5.50
N CYS A 36 -7.95 -7.53 4.62
CA CYS A 36 -9.33 -7.68 4.14
C CYS A 36 -10.42 -7.60 5.21
N TYR A 37 -10.21 -6.81 6.26
CA TYR A 37 -11.20 -6.62 7.34
C TYR A 37 -12.07 -5.36 7.17
N GLN A 38 -11.93 -4.59 6.09
CA GLN A 38 -12.67 -3.34 5.87
C GLN A 38 -14.21 -3.51 5.87
N ALA A 39 -14.70 -4.66 5.49
CA ALA A 39 -16.14 -4.97 5.51
C ALA A 39 -16.64 -5.60 6.83
N ARG A 40 -15.76 -5.80 7.81
CA ARG A 40 -16.09 -6.50 9.07
C ARG A 40 -15.86 -5.66 10.31
N LEU A 41 -14.97 -4.67 10.24
CA LEU A 41 -14.58 -3.83 11.37
C LEU A 41 -14.98 -2.39 11.10
N ALA A 42 -15.85 -1.84 11.95
CA ALA A 42 -16.45 -0.51 11.76
C ALA A 42 -15.40 0.59 11.52
N GLY A 43 -14.34 0.66 12.32
CA GLY A 43 -13.32 1.69 12.14
C GLY A 43 -12.53 1.55 10.83
N LEU A 44 -12.31 0.33 10.32
CA LEU A 44 -11.74 0.15 8.97
C LEU A 44 -12.74 0.50 7.86
N TRP A 45 -14.02 0.22 8.09
CA TRP A 45 -15.08 0.66 7.18
C TRP A 45 -15.14 2.19 7.12
N ASP A 46 -15.13 2.87 8.26
CA ASP A 46 -15.17 4.33 8.33
C ASP A 46 -14.00 4.96 7.58
N LEU A 47 -12.78 4.41 7.74
CA LEU A 47 -11.61 4.84 6.97
C LEU A 47 -11.75 4.55 5.47
N ALA A 48 -12.25 3.37 5.10
CA ALA A 48 -12.41 2.99 3.69
C ALA A 48 -13.51 3.77 2.98
N THR A 49 -14.46 4.34 3.71
CA THR A 49 -15.58 5.12 3.19
C THR A 49 -15.48 6.62 3.49
N ASP A 50 -14.36 7.08 4.04
CA ASP A 50 -14.16 8.50 4.30
C ASP A 50 -14.19 9.29 2.98
N PRO A 51 -15.08 10.30 2.86
CA PRO A 51 -15.26 11.03 1.62
C PRO A 51 -13.99 11.75 1.14
N ARG A 52 -13.08 12.15 2.04
CA ARG A 52 -11.82 12.79 1.68
C ARG A 52 -10.89 11.85 0.91
N ILE A 53 -10.97 10.55 1.22
CA ILE A 53 -10.25 9.49 0.48
C ILE A 53 -10.99 9.18 -0.81
N LEU A 54 -12.32 8.96 -0.72
CA LEU A 54 -13.11 8.51 -1.86
C LEU A 54 -13.16 9.53 -3.00
N TYR A 55 -13.19 10.84 -2.73
CA TYR A 55 -13.16 11.86 -3.78
C TYR A 55 -11.90 11.77 -4.65
N LEU A 56 -10.74 11.50 -4.04
CA LEU A 56 -9.50 11.36 -4.80
C LEU A 56 -9.43 10.03 -5.58
N VAL A 57 -10.07 8.99 -5.07
CA VAL A 57 -10.21 7.72 -5.79
C VAL A 57 -11.21 7.87 -6.95
N GLU A 58 -12.34 8.56 -6.72
CA GLU A 58 -13.36 8.84 -7.73
C GLU A 58 -12.78 9.59 -8.94
N ASP A 59 -11.91 10.57 -8.71
CA ASP A 59 -11.25 11.33 -9.78
C ASP A 59 -10.43 10.43 -10.73
N ILE A 60 -10.01 9.24 -10.27
CA ILE A 60 -9.19 8.32 -11.05
C ILE A 60 -10.01 7.21 -11.70
N ILE A 61 -10.94 6.59 -10.95
CA ILE A 61 -11.66 5.39 -11.41
C ILE A 61 -13.17 5.60 -11.62
N GLY A 62 -13.67 6.81 -11.36
CA GLY A 62 -15.10 7.16 -11.47
C GLY A 62 -15.88 6.88 -10.19
N PRO A 63 -17.19 7.24 -10.18
CA PRO A 63 -18.01 7.32 -8.96
C PRO A 63 -18.43 5.95 -8.40
N ASN A 64 -18.27 4.88 -9.15
CA ASN A 64 -18.64 3.54 -8.70
C ASN A 64 -17.40 2.82 -8.19
N ILE A 65 -17.19 2.83 -6.89
CA ILE A 65 -15.96 2.35 -6.25
C ILE A 65 -16.25 1.05 -5.49
N ILE A 66 -15.44 0.03 -5.74
CA ILE A 66 -15.40 -1.20 -4.96
C ILE A 66 -14.06 -1.23 -4.21
N CYS A 67 -14.08 -1.05 -2.88
CA CYS A 67 -12.91 -1.32 -2.03
C CYS A 67 -12.87 -2.82 -1.72
N TRP A 68 -12.12 -3.57 -2.51
CA TRP A 68 -12.10 -5.03 -2.44
C TRP A 68 -11.09 -5.59 -1.43
N ALA A 69 -10.09 -4.81 -1.02
CA ALA A 69 -9.12 -5.23 0.00
C ALA A 69 -8.60 -4.04 0.81
N SER A 70 -8.18 -4.33 2.03
CA SER A 70 -7.40 -3.45 2.89
C SER A 70 -6.27 -4.23 3.55
N ALA A 71 -5.17 -3.58 3.89
CA ALA A 71 -4.11 -4.19 4.69
C ALA A 71 -3.41 -3.15 5.54
N ILE A 72 -3.08 -3.52 6.78
CA ILE A 72 -2.15 -2.74 7.61
C ILE A 72 -0.74 -3.26 7.30
N LEU A 73 0.12 -2.37 6.82
CA LEU A 73 1.49 -2.67 6.42
C LEU A 73 2.46 -1.97 7.38
N SER A 74 3.03 -2.74 8.30
CA SER A 74 3.92 -2.22 9.34
C SER A 74 5.32 -2.83 9.24
N LYS A 75 6.36 -2.02 9.35
CA LYS A 75 7.75 -2.44 9.57
C LYS A 75 8.21 -1.98 10.93
N ARG A 76 8.72 -2.91 11.72
CA ARG A 76 9.28 -2.61 13.04
C ARG A 76 10.57 -1.79 12.92
N PRO A 77 10.99 -1.12 14.01
CA PRO A 77 12.35 -0.61 14.09
C PRO A 77 13.37 -1.69 13.72
N PHE A 78 14.33 -1.33 12.86
CA PHE A 78 15.41 -2.20 12.41
C PHE A 78 14.96 -3.52 11.73
N ASP A 79 13.78 -3.50 11.10
CA ASP A 79 13.27 -4.65 10.35
C ASP A 79 14.13 -4.88 9.09
N PRO A 80 14.82 -6.03 8.97
CA PRO A 80 15.70 -6.31 7.84
C PRO A 80 14.95 -6.66 6.56
N LYS A 81 13.65 -6.91 6.62
CA LYS A 81 12.86 -7.35 5.48
C LYS A 81 12.62 -6.22 4.49
N GLN A 82 12.79 -6.53 3.22
CA GLN A 82 12.50 -5.63 2.11
C GLN A 82 11.19 -6.04 1.42
N VAL A 83 10.49 -5.05 0.86
CA VAL A 83 9.47 -5.31 -0.15
C VAL A 83 10.18 -5.15 -1.49
N PRO A 84 10.42 -6.26 -2.23
CA PRO A 84 11.12 -6.20 -3.50
C PRO A 84 10.31 -5.43 -4.54
N TRP A 85 10.95 -5.00 -5.63
CA TRP A 85 10.26 -4.34 -6.72
C TRP A 85 9.19 -5.23 -7.33
N HIS A 86 7.95 -4.75 -7.39
CA HIS A 86 6.82 -5.50 -7.90
C HIS A 86 5.74 -4.58 -8.47
N GLN A 87 4.89 -5.17 -9.29
CA GLN A 87 3.59 -4.64 -9.71
C GLN A 87 2.51 -5.40 -8.95
N ASP A 88 1.64 -4.70 -8.25
CA ASP A 88 0.54 -5.30 -7.48
C ASP A 88 -0.36 -6.22 -8.34
N ALA A 89 -0.66 -5.80 -9.57
CA ALA A 89 -1.48 -6.54 -10.51
C ALA A 89 -0.96 -7.96 -10.83
N MET A 90 0.32 -8.23 -10.60
CA MET A 90 0.90 -9.55 -10.84
C MET A 90 0.49 -10.59 -9.79
N PHE A 91 0.06 -10.13 -8.61
CA PHE A 91 -0.40 -10.98 -7.51
C PHE A 91 -1.91 -11.17 -7.49
N TRP A 92 -2.65 -10.37 -8.28
CA TRP A 92 -4.10 -10.37 -8.24
C TRP A 92 -4.70 -10.96 -9.51
N SER A 93 -5.62 -11.90 -9.34
CA SER A 93 -6.38 -12.46 -10.46
C SER A 93 -7.52 -11.50 -10.86
N LEU A 94 -7.18 -10.26 -11.23
CA LEU A 94 -8.12 -9.21 -11.62
C LEU A 94 -7.88 -8.75 -13.06
N SER A 95 -8.94 -8.51 -13.80
CA SER A 95 -8.90 -7.98 -15.17
C SER A 95 -10.09 -7.07 -15.44
N PRO A 96 -9.89 -5.92 -16.13
CA PRO A 96 -8.60 -5.33 -16.48
C PRO A 96 -7.81 -4.90 -15.24
N ALA A 97 -6.49 -4.68 -15.36
CA ALA A 97 -5.64 -4.11 -14.31
C ALA A 97 -5.97 -2.62 -14.16
N ARG A 98 -6.89 -2.31 -13.25
CA ARG A 98 -7.43 -0.97 -12.98
C ARG A 98 -7.69 -0.75 -11.48
N THR A 99 -6.87 -1.35 -10.64
CA THR A 99 -6.92 -1.07 -9.21
C THR A 99 -6.09 0.17 -8.89
N VAL A 100 -6.66 1.04 -8.07
CA VAL A 100 -5.96 2.14 -7.41
C VAL A 100 -5.75 1.75 -5.96
N THR A 101 -4.49 1.76 -5.52
CA THR A 101 -4.13 1.55 -4.12
C THR A 101 -3.95 2.92 -3.46
N VAL A 102 -4.77 3.18 -2.44
CA VAL A 102 -4.54 4.24 -1.45
C VAL A 102 -3.50 3.72 -0.48
N TRP A 103 -2.49 4.53 -0.15
CA TRP A 103 -1.56 4.27 0.93
C TRP A 103 -1.61 5.44 1.92
N LEU A 104 -2.30 5.25 3.04
CA LEU A 104 -2.43 6.21 4.13
C LEU A 104 -1.31 5.98 5.15
N ALA A 105 -0.49 7.00 5.39
CA ALA A 105 0.55 6.96 6.41
C ALA A 105 -0.07 7.03 7.81
N ILE A 106 0.10 6.00 8.60
CA ILE A 106 -0.30 5.95 10.01
C ILE A 106 0.81 6.50 10.89
N ASP A 107 2.05 6.20 10.57
CA ASP A 107 3.25 6.84 11.09
C ASP A 107 3.90 7.66 9.99
N ASP A 108 4.73 8.62 10.36
CA ASP A 108 5.60 9.29 9.40
C ASP A 108 6.46 8.24 8.66
N ALA A 109 6.52 8.36 7.35
CA ALA A 109 7.30 7.49 6.48
C ALA A 109 8.30 8.32 5.68
N ASP A 110 9.57 7.99 5.79
CA ASP A 110 10.66 8.63 5.06
C ASP A 110 11.73 7.62 4.62
N ALA A 111 12.81 8.10 4.02
CA ALA A 111 13.86 7.23 3.52
C ALA A 111 14.55 6.39 4.62
N GLU A 112 14.60 6.88 5.87
CA GLU A 112 15.28 6.21 6.96
C GLU A 112 14.48 5.05 7.51
N ASN A 113 13.12 5.22 7.62
CA ASN A 113 12.24 4.18 8.17
C ASN A 113 11.51 3.37 7.09
N SER A 114 12.07 3.31 5.88
CA SER A 114 11.57 2.45 4.81
C SER A 114 10.26 2.93 4.17
N ALA A 115 10.15 4.23 3.85
CA ALA A 115 9.08 4.72 3.00
C ALA A 115 9.02 3.91 1.70
N MET A 116 7.82 3.81 1.15
CA MET A 116 7.60 3.21 -0.16
C MET A 116 8.39 3.98 -1.24
N ARG A 117 8.90 3.25 -2.23
CA ARG A 117 9.56 3.82 -3.39
C ARG A 117 8.80 3.41 -4.64
N PHE A 118 8.66 4.32 -5.57
CA PHE A 118 8.06 4.10 -6.88
C PHE A 118 9.09 4.27 -7.98
N ILE A 119 8.94 3.55 -9.10
CA ILE A 119 9.65 3.83 -10.34
C ILE A 119 8.65 4.51 -11.29
N PRO A 120 8.73 5.85 -11.44
CA PRO A 120 7.77 6.62 -12.22
C PRO A 120 7.68 6.15 -13.67
N GLY A 121 6.46 6.12 -14.23
CA GLY A 121 6.23 5.76 -15.63
C GLY A 121 6.08 4.27 -15.93
N THR A 122 6.49 3.38 -15.01
CA THR A 122 6.45 1.92 -15.23
C THR A 122 5.04 1.35 -15.37
N HIS A 123 4.01 2.03 -14.84
CA HIS A 123 2.61 1.63 -15.03
C HIS A 123 2.16 1.62 -16.50
N ASN A 124 2.89 2.32 -17.39
CA ASN A 124 2.60 2.35 -18.83
C ASN A 124 3.33 1.26 -19.62
N GLN A 125 4.16 0.44 -18.97
CA GLN A 125 4.97 -0.58 -19.62
C GLN A 125 4.27 -1.95 -19.73
N GLY A 126 3.05 -2.06 -19.22
CA GLY A 126 2.34 -3.33 -19.15
C GLY A 126 2.89 -4.25 -18.04
N ALA A 127 2.54 -5.52 -18.11
CA ALA A 127 3.02 -6.54 -17.18
C ALA A 127 4.49 -6.86 -17.44
N LEU A 128 5.33 -6.69 -16.42
CA LEU A 128 6.76 -6.96 -16.48
C LEU A 128 7.07 -8.42 -16.11
N ALA A 129 8.18 -8.93 -16.63
CA ALA A 129 8.65 -10.26 -16.27
C ALA A 129 9.01 -10.36 -14.79
N MET A 130 8.77 -11.53 -14.19
CA MET A 130 9.03 -11.80 -12.79
C MET A 130 10.19 -12.79 -12.64
N GLN A 131 10.91 -12.65 -11.54
CA GLN A 131 11.96 -13.58 -11.12
C GLN A 131 11.82 -13.91 -9.63
N LYS A 132 12.55 -14.92 -9.15
CA LYS A 132 12.61 -15.23 -7.72
C LYS A 132 13.40 -14.16 -6.99
N THR A 133 12.94 -13.80 -5.78
CA THR A 133 13.65 -12.88 -4.89
C THR A 133 14.83 -13.54 -4.19
N GLY A 134 15.73 -12.70 -3.65
CA GLY A 134 16.75 -13.11 -2.71
C GLY A 134 16.20 -13.34 -1.29
N GLU A 135 17.15 -13.56 -0.36
CA GLU A 135 16.87 -13.65 1.08
C GLU A 135 16.38 -12.30 1.64
N ASN A 136 15.65 -12.33 2.76
CA ASN A 136 15.09 -11.15 3.43
C ASN A 136 14.04 -10.36 2.63
N ALA A 137 13.46 -10.92 1.59
CA ALA A 137 12.32 -10.35 0.89
C ALA A 137 11.00 -10.85 1.49
N ILE A 138 9.99 -9.96 1.53
CA ILE A 138 8.64 -10.32 2.00
C ILE A 138 7.93 -11.21 0.99
N PHE A 139 8.15 -10.97 -0.31
CA PHE A 139 7.60 -11.77 -1.40
C PHE A 139 8.63 -12.72 -1.96
N HIS A 140 8.19 -13.85 -2.49
CA HIS A 140 9.06 -14.85 -3.13
C HIS A 140 9.40 -14.55 -4.59
N ILE A 141 8.76 -13.54 -5.17
CA ILE A 141 8.96 -13.09 -6.54
C ILE A 141 9.07 -11.56 -6.59
N GLU A 142 9.77 -11.06 -7.59
CA GLU A 142 9.99 -9.65 -7.85
C GLU A 142 10.00 -9.36 -9.34
N THR A 143 9.86 -8.09 -9.72
CA THR A 143 10.02 -7.64 -11.10
C THR A 143 11.47 -7.80 -11.53
N GLN A 144 11.69 -8.52 -12.64
CA GLN A 144 13.02 -8.72 -13.22
C GLN A 144 13.63 -7.37 -13.66
N GLY A 145 14.88 -7.13 -13.28
CA GLY A 145 15.59 -5.90 -13.63
C GLY A 145 15.01 -4.63 -13.00
N GLY A 146 14.32 -4.75 -11.87
CA GLY A 146 13.65 -3.63 -11.23
C GLY A 146 14.54 -2.41 -10.99
N ASP A 147 15.81 -2.62 -10.63
CA ASP A 147 16.76 -1.52 -10.39
C ASP A 147 17.17 -0.78 -11.67
N ASP A 148 16.98 -1.37 -12.85
CA ASP A 148 17.32 -0.79 -14.16
C ASP A 148 16.13 -0.04 -14.81
N LEU A 149 14.94 -0.06 -14.20
CA LEU A 149 13.72 0.52 -14.76
C LEU A 149 13.65 2.06 -14.65
N GLY A 150 14.51 2.67 -13.86
CA GLY A 150 14.59 4.12 -13.69
C GLY A 150 14.90 4.56 -12.26
N GLU A 151 15.07 5.87 -12.06
CA GLU A 151 15.37 6.44 -10.75
C GLU A 151 14.16 6.31 -9.81
N PRO A 152 14.33 5.68 -8.64
CA PRO A 152 13.25 5.55 -7.68
C PRO A 152 12.88 6.88 -7.02
N PHE A 153 11.59 7.15 -6.96
CA PHE A 153 11.03 8.24 -6.17
C PHE A 153 10.65 7.74 -4.78
N VAL A 154 11.18 8.38 -3.73
CA VAL A 154 10.82 8.07 -2.34
C VAL A 154 9.49 8.73 -2.00
N ASN A 155 8.50 7.93 -1.65
CA ASN A 155 7.17 8.38 -1.25
C ASN A 155 7.15 8.75 0.25
N ALA A 156 7.83 9.85 0.60
CA ALA A 156 7.85 10.34 1.96
C ALA A 156 6.50 11.00 2.30
N LEU A 157 5.90 10.56 3.41
CA LEU A 157 4.59 11.02 3.88
C LEU A 157 4.64 11.25 5.38
N ARG A 158 3.95 12.30 5.85
CA ARG A 158 3.64 12.47 7.27
C ARG A 158 2.40 11.65 7.65
N ALA A 159 2.27 11.32 8.91
CA ALA A 159 1.05 10.69 9.43
C ALA A 159 -0.18 11.51 9.05
N GLY A 160 -1.22 10.87 8.52
CA GLY A 160 -2.42 11.51 7.98
C GLY A 160 -2.32 12.00 6.54
N GLU A 161 -1.15 11.89 5.91
CA GLU A 161 -1.00 12.06 4.47
C GLU A 161 -1.17 10.73 3.75
N MET A 162 -1.61 10.79 2.50
CA MET A 162 -1.74 9.61 1.66
C MET A 162 -1.20 9.84 0.26
N SER A 163 -0.90 8.75 -0.42
CA SER A 163 -0.62 8.69 -1.85
C SER A 163 -1.53 7.68 -2.53
N LEU A 164 -1.67 7.81 -3.85
CA LEU A 164 -2.41 6.89 -4.70
C LEU A 164 -1.48 6.35 -5.78
N HIS A 165 -1.56 5.07 -6.06
CA HIS A 165 -0.79 4.46 -7.15
C HIS A 165 -1.60 3.37 -7.87
N ALA A 166 -1.29 3.20 -9.16
CA ALA A 166 -1.87 2.17 -9.98
C ALA A 166 -1.25 0.79 -9.66
N ASP A 167 -2.03 -0.26 -9.82
CA ASP A 167 -1.62 -1.65 -9.63
C ASP A 167 -0.47 -2.10 -10.56
N MET A 168 -0.26 -1.40 -11.68
CA MET A 168 0.84 -1.66 -12.63
C MET A 168 2.09 -0.81 -12.35
N LEU A 169 2.07 0.09 -11.35
CA LEU A 169 3.25 0.88 -11.00
C LEU A 169 4.25 0.02 -10.23
N VAL A 170 5.49 -0.08 -10.72
CA VAL A 170 6.57 -0.77 -9.99
C VAL A 170 6.89 -0.02 -8.72
N HIS A 171 6.82 -0.73 -7.61
CA HIS A 171 7.08 -0.18 -6.29
C HIS A 171 7.70 -1.21 -5.34
N GLY A 172 8.24 -0.72 -4.25
CA GLY A 172 8.87 -1.53 -3.23
C GLY A 172 9.30 -0.71 -2.03
N SER A 173 10.03 -1.30 -1.10
CA SER A 173 10.64 -0.56 0.02
C SER A 173 11.86 -1.28 0.55
N LEU A 174 12.85 -0.53 1.00
CA LEU A 174 14.07 -1.06 1.62
C LEU A 174 13.77 -1.64 3.01
N ALA A 175 14.79 -2.21 3.65
CA ALA A 175 14.76 -2.51 5.07
C ALA A 175 14.53 -1.22 5.89
N ASN A 176 13.96 -1.34 7.08
CA ASN A 176 13.88 -0.23 8.03
C ASN A 176 15.19 -0.15 8.83
N ALA A 177 16.02 0.82 8.52
CA ALA A 177 17.32 1.02 9.19
C ALA A 177 17.23 1.94 10.43
N SER A 178 16.02 2.41 10.77
CA SER A 178 15.81 3.39 11.83
C SER A 178 15.20 2.79 13.12
N PRO A 179 15.29 3.51 14.25
CA PRO A 179 14.61 3.11 15.49
C PRO A 179 13.10 3.41 15.49
N ARG A 180 12.55 3.91 14.38
CA ARG A 180 11.13 4.26 14.22
C ARG A 180 10.36 3.17 13.48
N ARG A 181 9.14 2.87 13.91
CA ARG A 181 8.20 2.06 13.14
C ARG A 181 7.78 2.82 11.87
N ARG A 182 7.44 2.09 10.81
CA ARG A 182 6.72 2.61 9.65
C ARG A 182 5.44 1.82 9.47
N CYS A 183 4.30 2.44 9.69
CA CYS A 183 2.99 1.83 9.54
C CYS A 183 2.14 2.61 8.54
N GLY A 184 1.46 1.89 7.66
CA GLY A 184 0.51 2.43 6.71
C GLY A 184 -0.71 1.53 6.56
N LEU A 185 -1.85 2.13 6.20
CA LEU A 185 -3.06 1.42 5.79
C LEU A 185 -3.20 1.50 4.27
N THR A 186 -3.34 0.36 3.63
CA THR A 186 -3.70 0.31 2.21
C THR A 186 -5.19 0.03 2.03
N LEU A 187 -5.80 0.72 1.07
CA LEU A 187 -7.15 0.43 0.57
C LEU A 187 -7.04 0.22 -0.94
N ARG A 188 -7.51 -0.93 -1.42
CA ARG A 188 -7.44 -1.30 -2.84
C ARG A 188 -8.80 -1.15 -3.47
N CYS A 189 -8.91 -0.18 -4.36
CA CYS A 189 -10.17 0.23 -4.97
C CYS A 189 -10.15 -0.01 -6.47
N CYS A 190 -11.25 -0.53 -7.01
CA CYS A 190 -11.41 -0.71 -8.45
C CYS A 190 -12.82 -0.33 -8.90
N PRO A 191 -13.00 0.00 -10.19
CA PRO A 191 -14.32 0.23 -10.75
C PRO A 191 -15.05 -1.11 -11.02
N PRO A 192 -16.40 -1.09 -11.18
CA PRO A 192 -17.21 -2.31 -11.29
C PRO A 192 -16.95 -3.20 -12.51
N GLU A 193 -16.27 -2.70 -13.54
CA GLU A 193 -15.90 -3.52 -14.71
C GLU A 193 -14.75 -4.48 -14.44
N VAL A 194 -13.98 -4.27 -13.38
CA VAL A 194 -12.93 -5.21 -12.96
C VAL A 194 -13.57 -6.52 -12.45
N ARG A 195 -13.07 -7.64 -12.93
CA ARG A 195 -13.57 -8.98 -12.61
C ARG A 195 -12.45 -9.89 -12.14
N LEU A 196 -12.80 -10.87 -11.32
CA LEU A 196 -11.93 -12.00 -11.06
C LEU A 196 -11.72 -12.79 -12.36
N THR A 197 -10.50 -13.21 -12.59
CA THR A 197 -10.13 -14.09 -13.69
C THR A 197 -9.83 -15.48 -13.16
N ASP A 198 -10.08 -16.52 -13.97
CA ASP A 198 -9.78 -17.94 -13.63
C ASP A 198 -8.27 -18.25 -13.72
N LYS A 199 -7.41 -17.28 -13.45
CA LYS A 199 -5.97 -17.54 -13.32
C LYS A 199 -5.75 -18.27 -12.00
N VAL A 200 -5.70 -19.57 -12.10
CA VAL A 200 -5.14 -20.46 -11.08
C VAL A 200 -3.63 -20.45 -11.19
#